data_cb73e66c9aeb251f3c684fe864dbfc0b
#
_entry.id   cb73e66c9aeb251f3c684fe864dbfc0b
#
_cell.length_a   1.000
_cell.length_b   1.000
_cell.length_c   1.000
_cell.angle_alpha   90.00
_cell.angle_beta   90.00
_cell.angle_gamma   90.00
#
_symmetry.space_group_name_H-M   'P 1'
#
loop_
_entity.id
_entity.type
_entity.pdbx_description
1 polymer ?
#
loop_
_entity_poly.entity_id
_entity_poly.type
_entity_poly.pdbx_seq_one_letter_code
_entity_poly.pdbx_strand_id
1 'polypeptide(L)'
;MSSPSDLQTIGLKATLPRLRILELFEKSEVRHLTAEDVYKMLLKDGTDTGLATVYRVLTQFEQAGLLVRHHFEGGKAVYELNQGGHHDHLMCLQCGRVEEFYDEAIEKRQMTVAKERGFTIHEHSLYLYVDCTRANCPNKSAKQ
;
A
#
# COMPACT_ATOMS: atom_id res chain seq x y z
N MET A 1 -11.75 3.75 -12.48
CA MET A 1 -10.92 4.35 -13.52
C MET A 1 -10.46 5.73 -13.14
N SER A 2 -9.21 6.04 -13.41
CA SER A 2 -8.67 7.34 -13.07
C SER A 2 -9.15 8.40 -14.04
N SER A 3 -9.90 9.34 -13.53
CA SER A 3 -10.43 10.45 -14.29
C SER A 3 -10.29 11.72 -13.47
N PRO A 4 -10.35 12.91 -14.13
CA PRO A 4 -10.34 14.15 -13.38
C PRO A 4 -11.45 14.24 -12.34
N SER A 5 -12.61 13.65 -12.63
CA SER A 5 -13.74 13.69 -11.70
C SER A 5 -13.47 12.89 -10.43
N ASP A 6 -12.68 11.81 -10.52
CA ASP A 6 -12.33 11.01 -9.35
C ASP A 6 -11.52 11.84 -8.35
N LEU A 7 -10.59 12.66 -8.85
CA LEU A 7 -9.79 13.51 -7.99
C LEU A 7 -10.61 14.67 -7.42
N GLN A 8 -11.51 15.24 -8.21
CA GLN A 8 -12.35 16.35 -7.76
C GLN A 8 -13.28 15.91 -6.64
N THR A 9 -13.77 14.69 -6.68
CA THR A 9 -14.65 14.14 -5.65
C THR A 9 -13.99 14.17 -4.27
N ILE A 10 -12.67 14.01 -4.21
CA ILE A 10 -11.94 14.03 -2.93
C ILE A 10 -11.27 15.38 -2.68
N GLY A 11 -11.60 16.39 -3.46
CA GLY A 11 -11.11 17.75 -3.25
C GLY A 11 -9.73 18.03 -3.82
N LEU A 12 -9.24 17.20 -4.74
CA LEU A 12 -7.95 17.41 -5.37
C LEU A 12 -8.11 17.87 -6.81
N LYS A 13 -7.29 18.86 -7.19
CA LYS A 13 -7.26 19.33 -8.56
C LYS A 13 -6.64 18.26 -9.46
N ALA A 14 -7.24 18.05 -10.63
CA ALA A 14 -6.71 17.10 -11.61
C ALA A 14 -5.49 17.70 -12.30
N THR A 15 -4.31 17.18 -11.98
CA THR A 15 -3.07 17.54 -12.64
C THR A 15 -2.52 16.30 -13.33
N LEU A 16 -1.66 16.49 -14.32
CA LEU A 16 -1.10 15.35 -15.04
C LEU A 16 -0.33 14.39 -14.14
N PRO A 17 0.55 14.85 -13.23
CA PRO A 17 1.21 13.92 -12.31
C PRO A 17 0.23 13.13 -11.46
N ARG A 18 -0.80 13.76 -10.92
CA ARG A 18 -1.79 13.08 -10.10
C ARG A 18 -2.55 12.02 -10.88
N LEU A 19 -2.98 12.34 -12.10
CA LEU A 19 -3.70 11.39 -12.94
C LEU A 19 -2.81 10.20 -13.32
N ARG A 20 -1.56 10.45 -13.67
CA ARG A 20 -0.64 9.40 -14.06
C ARG A 20 -0.34 8.46 -12.89
N ILE A 21 -0.13 9.00 -11.71
CA ILE A 21 0.16 8.20 -10.53
C ILE A 21 -1.04 7.36 -10.14
N LEU A 22 -2.23 7.95 -10.12
CA LEU A 22 -3.45 7.20 -9.82
C LEU A 22 -3.65 6.06 -10.81
N GLU A 23 -3.44 6.32 -12.09
CA GLU A 23 -3.55 5.31 -13.14
C GLU A 23 -2.58 4.16 -12.93
N LEU A 24 -1.35 4.45 -12.49
CA LEU A 24 -0.36 3.42 -12.19
C LEU A 24 -0.86 2.46 -11.13
N PHE A 25 -1.42 2.98 -10.04
CA PHE A 25 -1.95 2.14 -8.98
C PHE A 25 -3.13 1.30 -9.45
N GLU A 26 -3.97 1.85 -10.31
CA GLU A 26 -5.14 1.14 -10.82
C GLU A 26 -4.76 0.01 -11.78
N LYS A 27 -3.71 0.20 -12.56
CA LYS A 27 -3.30 -0.77 -13.59
C LYS A 27 -2.22 -1.73 -13.14
N SER A 28 -1.51 -1.42 -12.05
CA SER A 28 -0.40 -2.25 -11.60
C SER A 28 -0.88 -3.61 -11.09
N GLU A 29 -0.18 -4.66 -11.50
CA GLU A 29 -0.41 -6.00 -10.95
C GLU A 29 0.15 -6.10 -9.54
N VAL A 30 1.17 -5.30 -9.22
CA VAL A 30 1.75 -5.22 -7.89
C VAL A 30 0.95 -4.18 -7.10
N ARG A 31 0.35 -4.60 -6.03
CA ARG A 31 -0.53 -3.72 -5.25
C ARG A 31 0.22 -2.79 -4.31
N HIS A 32 1.40 -3.19 -3.85
CA HIS A 32 2.19 -2.43 -2.88
C HIS A 32 3.38 -1.81 -3.58
N LEU A 33 3.40 -0.49 -3.68
CA LEU A 33 4.45 0.24 -4.40
C LEU A 33 5.11 1.26 -3.47
N THR A 34 6.45 1.33 -3.52
CA THR A 34 7.18 2.41 -2.86
C THR A 34 7.14 3.65 -3.77
N ALA A 35 7.54 4.79 -3.21
CA ALA A 35 7.65 6.00 -4.01
C ALA A 35 8.66 5.83 -5.14
N GLU A 36 9.76 5.12 -4.86
CA GLU A 36 10.78 4.84 -5.88
C GLU A 36 10.26 3.95 -6.99
N ASP A 37 9.42 2.95 -6.63
CA ASP A 37 8.78 2.10 -7.64
C ASP A 37 7.92 2.94 -8.57
N VAL A 38 7.11 3.83 -8.00
CA VAL A 38 6.23 4.71 -8.79
C VAL A 38 7.07 5.60 -9.70
N TYR A 39 8.15 6.17 -9.16
CA TYR A 39 9.04 7.02 -9.94
C TYR A 39 9.63 6.29 -11.14
N LYS A 40 10.11 5.06 -10.93
CA LYS A 40 10.68 4.24 -12.00
C LYS A 40 9.65 3.90 -13.07
N MET A 41 8.42 3.59 -12.65
CA MET A 41 7.35 3.28 -13.58
C MET A 41 6.98 4.50 -14.44
N LEU A 42 6.97 5.69 -13.83
CA LEU A 42 6.71 6.93 -14.57
C LEU A 42 7.81 7.20 -15.60
N LEU A 43 9.06 7.01 -15.22
CA LEU A 43 10.19 7.17 -16.16
C LEU A 43 10.04 6.22 -17.34
N LYS A 44 9.64 4.98 -17.07
CA LYS A 44 9.47 3.97 -18.12
C LYS A 44 8.37 4.37 -19.10
N ASP A 45 7.33 5.05 -18.61
CA ASP A 45 6.23 5.53 -19.44
C ASP A 45 6.56 6.85 -20.14
N GLY A 46 7.76 7.39 -19.94
CA GLY A 46 8.14 8.64 -20.54
C GLY A 46 7.57 9.87 -19.84
N THR A 47 7.02 9.69 -18.64
CA THR A 47 6.48 10.81 -17.87
C THR A 47 7.60 11.49 -17.10
N ASP A 48 7.79 12.78 -17.36
CA ASP A 48 8.84 13.57 -16.73
C ASP A 48 8.34 14.16 -15.40
N THR A 49 8.43 13.35 -14.34
CA THR A 49 8.00 13.77 -13.00
C THR A 49 9.11 13.42 -12.02
N GLY A 50 9.57 14.41 -11.26
CA GLY A 50 10.65 14.19 -10.29
C GLY A 50 10.20 13.41 -9.08
N LEU A 51 11.15 12.79 -8.39
CA LEU A 51 10.87 11.98 -7.21
C LEU A 51 10.19 12.79 -6.10
N ALA A 52 10.60 14.04 -5.90
CA ALA A 52 9.99 14.90 -4.89
C ALA A 52 8.49 15.11 -5.16
N THR A 53 8.13 15.28 -6.44
CA THR A 53 6.72 15.42 -6.82
C THR A 53 5.96 14.12 -6.57
N VAL A 54 6.58 12.98 -6.85
CA VAL A 54 5.96 11.68 -6.56
C VAL A 54 5.64 11.57 -5.07
N TYR A 55 6.59 11.87 -4.19
CA TYR A 55 6.36 11.84 -2.74
C TYR A 55 5.22 12.75 -2.33
N ARG A 56 5.17 13.96 -2.89
CA ARG A 56 4.13 14.93 -2.56
C ARG A 56 2.75 14.41 -2.97
N VAL A 57 2.64 13.87 -4.17
CA VAL A 57 1.36 13.34 -4.66
C VAL A 57 0.91 12.14 -3.82
N LEU A 58 1.82 11.22 -3.51
CA LEU A 58 1.49 10.06 -2.67
C LEU A 58 0.98 10.49 -1.30
N THR A 59 1.63 11.48 -0.69
CA THR A 59 1.18 12.03 0.60
C THR A 59 -0.20 12.64 0.49
N GLN A 60 -0.47 13.39 -0.57
CA GLN A 60 -1.78 14.00 -0.80
C GLN A 60 -2.85 12.94 -0.99
N PHE A 61 -2.54 11.87 -1.72
CA PHE A 61 -3.49 10.78 -1.93
C PHE A 61 -3.76 10.02 -0.64
N GLU A 62 -2.75 9.83 0.19
CA GLU A 62 -2.94 9.20 1.50
C GLU A 62 -3.86 10.06 2.38
N GLN A 63 -3.59 11.35 2.45
CA GLN A 63 -4.39 12.26 3.26
C GLN A 63 -5.83 12.35 2.78
N ALA A 64 -6.04 12.19 1.48
CA ALA A 64 -7.38 12.22 0.89
C ALA A 64 -8.10 10.87 0.97
N GLY A 65 -7.43 9.83 1.46
CA GLY A 65 -8.04 8.51 1.60
C GLY A 65 -8.02 7.65 0.35
N LEU A 66 -7.34 8.09 -0.71
CA LEU A 66 -7.21 7.28 -1.94
C LEU A 66 -6.21 6.16 -1.78
N LEU A 67 -5.13 6.42 -1.06
CA LEU A 67 -4.08 5.44 -0.82
C LEU A 67 -3.96 5.16 0.67
N VAL A 68 -3.55 3.95 0.99
CA VAL A 68 -3.16 3.56 2.33
C VAL A 68 -1.64 3.43 2.32
N ARG A 69 -1.01 4.01 3.32
CA ARG A 69 0.43 3.91 3.49
C ARG A 69 0.75 2.93 4.60
N HIS A 70 1.64 1.99 4.30
CA HIS A 70 2.13 1.03 5.28
C HIS A 70 3.61 1.27 5.51
N HIS A 71 4.02 1.32 6.75
CA HIS A 71 5.42 1.50 7.12
C HIS A 71 5.89 0.26 7.86
N PHE A 72 6.48 -0.67 7.13
CA PHE A 72 6.94 -1.92 7.72
C PHE A 72 8.31 -1.72 8.38
N GLU A 73 8.50 -2.40 9.49
CA GLU A 73 9.77 -2.32 10.21
C GLU A 73 10.93 -2.76 9.32
N GLY A 74 11.99 -1.95 9.28
CA GLY A 74 13.17 -2.24 8.48
C GLY A 74 13.00 -2.01 6.99
N GLY A 75 11.87 -1.44 6.56
CA GLY A 75 11.61 -1.21 5.16
C GLY A 75 11.14 0.20 4.86
N LYS A 76 11.01 0.50 3.57
CA LYS A 76 10.47 1.78 3.12
C LYS A 76 8.96 1.77 3.22
N ALA A 77 8.36 2.95 3.25
CA ALA A 77 6.91 3.06 3.19
C ALA A 77 6.40 2.52 1.84
N VAL A 78 5.34 1.75 1.89
CA VAL A 78 4.67 1.27 0.68
C VAL A 78 3.24 1.79 0.66
N TYR A 79 2.73 1.98 -0.54
CA TYR A 79 1.40 2.54 -0.75
C TYR A 79 0.55 1.56 -1.55
N GLU A 80 -0.75 1.55 -1.28
CA GLU A 80 -1.70 0.76 -2.06
C GLU A 80 -3.02 1.50 -2.17
N LEU A 81 -3.80 1.17 -3.18
CA LEU A 81 -5.14 1.75 -3.31
C LEU A 81 -6.00 1.34 -2.11
N ASN A 82 -6.72 2.32 -1.58
CA ASN A 82 -7.68 2.06 -0.51
C ASN A 82 -8.98 1.57 -1.14
N GLN A 83 -9.11 0.26 -1.24
CA GLN A 83 -10.27 -0.35 -1.90
C GLN A 83 -11.35 -0.80 -0.92
N GLY A 84 -11.31 -0.27 0.31
CA GLY A 84 -12.40 -0.47 1.27
C GLY A 84 -12.20 -1.69 2.10
N GLY A 85 -12.22 -2.73 2.17
CA GLY A 85 -12.15 -3.84 3.10
C GLY A 85 -10.87 -3.85 3.91
N HIS A 86 -11.01 -4.27 5.14
CA HIS A 86 -9.86 -4.46 6.01
C HIS A 86 -9.08 -5.71 5.61
N HIS A 87 -7.77 -5.62 5.60
CA HIS A 87 -6.91 -6.78 5.44
C HIS A 87 -5.62 -6.59 6.24
N ASP A 88 -5.00 -7.70 6.58
CA ASP A 88 -3.75 -7.72 7.33
C ASP A 88 -2.61 -8.07 6.38
N HIS A 89 -1.38 -7.97 6.86
CA HIS A 89 -0.22 -8.10 5.99
C HIS A 89 0.82 -9.07 6.53
N LEU A 90 1.41 -9.84 5.62
CA LEU A 90 2.61 -10.63 5.86
C LEU A 90 3.76 -9.96 5.13
N MET A 91 4.81 -9.60 5.86
CA MET A 91 6.00 -8.99 5.28
C MET A 91 7.17 -9.95 5.42
N CYS A 92 7.68 -10.44 4.32
CA CYS A 92 8.82 -11.36 4.37
C CYS A 92 10.12 -10.58 4.50
N LEU A 93 10.86 -10.86 5.56
CA LEU A 93 12.14 -10.18 5.80
C LEU A 93 13.25 -10.69 4.89
N GLN A 94 13.09 -11.90 4.36
CA GLN A 94 14.11 -12.48 3.48
C GLN A 94 13.98 -12.02 2.04
N CYS A 95 12.77 -12.03 1.50
CA CYS A 95 12.56 -11.73 0.08
C CYS A 95 11.85 -10.41 -0.18
N GLY A 96 11.37 -9.74 0.87
CA GLY A 96 10.70 -8.45 0.73
C GLY A 96 9.27 -8.52 0.24
N ARG A 97 8.74 -9.72 0.00
CA ARG A 97 7.38 -9.87 -0.49
C ARG A 97 6.37 -9.46 0.57
N VAL A 98 5.33 -8.76 0.14
CA VAL A 98 4.21 -8.39 0.99
C VAL A 98 2.98 -9.11 0.49
N GLU A 99 2.30 -9.84 1.36
CA GLU A 99 1.04 -10.49 1.03
C GLU A 99 -0.05 -9.97 1.94
N GLU A 100 -1.24 -9.86 1.40
CA GLU A 100 -2.42 -9.49 2.17
C GLU A 100 -3.18 -10.74 2.54
N PHE A 101 -3.81 -10.72 3.71
CA PHE A 101 -4.69 -11.81 4.10
C PHE A 101 -5.82 -11.28 4.97
N TYR A 102 -6.89 -12.05 5.02
CA TYR A 102 -8.00 -11.81 5.94
C TYR A 102 -8.36 -13.13 6.58
N ASP A 103 -8.40 -13.16 7.90
CA ASP A 103 -8.75 -14.37 8.65
C ASP A 103 -9.84 -14.00 9.66
N GLU A 104 -11.03 -14.55 9.44
CA GLU A 104 -12.17 -14.21 10.29
C GLU A 104 -11.95 -14.59 11.74
N ALA A 105 -11.26 -15.68 12.01
CA ALA A 105 -10.98 -16.11 13.38
C ALA A 105 -10.09 -15.11 14.12
N ILE A 106 -9.07 -14.58 13.42
CA ILE A 106 -8.20 -13.55 14.00
C ILE A 106 -9.00 -12.29 14.30
N GLU A 107 -9.85 -11.85 13.35
CA GLU A 107 -10.66 -10.66 13.55
C GLU A 107 -11.61 -10.81 14.74
N LYS A 108 -12.27 -11.93 14.86
CA LYS A 108 -13.18 -12.20 15.96
C LYS A 108 -12.45 -12.24 17.30
N ARG A 109 -11.27 -12.85 17.31
CA ARG A 109 -10.48 -12.96 18.56
C ARG A 109 -10.06 -11.58 19.06
N GLN A 110 -9.64 -10.71 18.16
CA GLN A 110 -9.27 -9.34 18.52
C GLN A 110 -10.44 -8.59 19.11
N MET A 111 -11.62 -8.71 18.51
CA MET A 111 -12.83 -8.06 19.03
C MET A 111 -13.19 -8.57 20.42
N THR A 112 -13.07 -9.89 20.64
CA THR A 112 -13.36 -10.49 21.92
C THR A 112 -12.40 -9.99 23.00
N VAL A 113 -11.12 -9.93 22.69
CA VAL A 113 -10.10 -9.43 23.63
C VAL A 113 -10.42 -7.99 24.02
N ALA A 114 -10.74 -7.14 23.05
CA ALA A 114 -11.05 -5.75 23.34
C ALA A 114 -12.29 -5.64 24.23
N LYS A 115 -13.33 -6.39 23.91
CA LYS A 115 -14.58 -6.36 24.66
C LYS A 115 -14.39 -6.82 26.11
N GLU A 116 -13.63 -7.89 26.32
CA GLU A 116 -13.34 -8.41 27.64
C GLU A 116 -12.60 -7.40 28.52
N ARG A 117 -11.85 -6.50 27.89
CA ARG A 117 -11.05 -5.48 28.59
C ARG A 117 -11.75 -4.13 28.64
N GLY A 118 -13.00 -4.05 28.16
CA GLY A 118 -13.81 -2.84 28.23
C GLY A 118 -13.62 -1.87 27.09
N PHE A 119 -13.16 -2.37 25.93
CA PHE A 119 -12.91 -1.51 24.76
C PHE A 119 -13.72 -1.95 23.55
N THR A 120 -13.92 -1.00 22.63
CA THR A 120 -14.46 -1.25 21.31
C THR A 120 -13.35 -0.87 20.32
N ILE A 121 -13.06 -1.75 19.36
CA ILE A 121 -12.04 -1.47 18.37
C ILE A 121 -12.55 -0.45 17.37
N HIS A 122 -11.82 0.64 17.21
CA HIS A 122 -12.11 1.66 16.21
C HIS A 122 -11.43 1.30 14.88
N GLU A 123 -10.15 0.95 14.95
CA GLU A 123 -9.40 0.45 13.81
C GLU A 123 -8.20 -0.33 14.32
N HIS A 124 -7.62 -1.17 13.48
CA HIS A 124 -6.40 -1.89 13.84
C HIS A 124 -5.60 -2.25 12.59
N SER A 125 -4.33 -2.55 12.82
CA SER A 125 -3.44 -3.02 11.76
C SER A 125 -2.65 -4.19 12.32
N LEU A 126 -2.49 -5.23 11.53
CA LEU A 126 -1.71 -6.40 11.91
C LEU A 126 -0.66 -6.66 10.83
N TYR A 127 0.60 -6.63 11.24
CA TYR A 127 1.74 -6.92 10.37
C TYR A 127 2.49 -8.10 10.95
N LEU A 128 2.61 -9.17 10.19
CA LEU A 128 3.42 -10.31 10.58
C LEU A 128 4.73 -10.26 9.80
N TYR A 129 5.83 -10.16 10.51
CA TYR A 129 7.17 -10.16 9.91
C TYR A 129 7.66 -11.60 9.88
N VAL A 130 7.82 -12.12 8.69
CA VAL A 130 8.02 -13.56 8.50
C VAL A 130 9.25 -13.86 7.68
N ASP A 131 9.63 -15.12 7.67
CA ASP A 131 10.69 -15.64 6.81
C ASP A 131 10.06 -16.60 5.82
N CYS A 132 10.45 -16.48 4.56
CA CYS A 132 9.93 -17.34 3.51
C CYS A 132 10.38 -18.76 3.74
N THR A 133 9.43 -19.69 3.81
CA THR A 133 9.74 -21.11 4.02
C THR A 133 9.97 -21.88 2.73
N ARG A 134 9.63 -21.27 1.59
CA ARG A 134 9.83 -21.93 0.30
C ARG A 134 11.31 -21.96 -0.08
N ALA A 135 11.81 -23.15 -0.43
CA ALA A 135 13.20 -23.30 -0.85
C ALA A 135 13.50 -22.50 -2.12
N ASN A 136 12.52 -22.41 -3.03
CA ASN A 136 12.69 -21.76 -4.32
C ASN A 136 11.83 -20.52 -4.43
N CYS A 137 11.91 -19.63 -3.44
CA CYS A 137 11.18 -18.37 -3.49
C CYS A 137 11.75 -17.48 -4.60
N PRO A 138 10.94 -17.07 -5.59
CA PRO A 138 11.45 -16.27 -6.71
C PRO A 138 12.03 -14.94 -6.30
N ASN A 139 11.66 -14.42 -5.14
CA ASN A 139 12.10 -13.11 -4.68
C ASN A 139 13.37 -13.15 -3.84
N LYS A 140 13.82 -14.33 -3.40
CA LYS A 140 15.01 -14.42 -2.54
C LYS A 140 16.27 -13.91 -3.22
N SER A 141 16.44 -14.22 -4.48
CA SER A 141 17.61 -13.81 -5.24
C SER A 141 17.65 -12.30 -5.48
N ALA A 142 16.52 -11.63 -5.48
CA ALA A 142 16.43 -10.19 -5.70
C ALA A 142 16.96 -9.39 -4.51
N LYS A 143 17.07 -10.00 -3.34
CA LYS A 143 17.49 -9.34 -2.11
C LYS A 143 18.98 -9.50 -1.80
N GLN A 144 19.67 -10.33 -2.53
CA GLN A 144 21.08 -10.60 -2.29
C GLN A 144 22.02 -9.66 -3.07
#